data_82a78f761dc1351ba460deb46f7d1587
#
_entry.id   82a78f761dc1351ba460deb46f7d1587
#
_cell.length_a   1.000
_cell.length_b   1.000
_cell.length_c   1.000
_cell.angle_alpha   90.00
_cell.angle_beta   90.00
_cell.angle_gamma   90.00
#
_symmetry.space_group_name_H-M   'P 1'
#
loop_
_entity.id
_entity.type
_entity.pdbx_description
1 polymer ?
#
loop_
_entity_poly.entity_id
_entity_poly.type
_entity_poly.pdbx_seq_one_letter_code
_entity_poly.pdbx_strand_id
1 'polypeptide(L)'
;MRIVIMGRGVIGVTYGCVLREAGHEVQHLLRDADPQARSATTTVDLLDGREQPPVDRSFRYPLTPATFDPETVDLVLVSVPAEALAGAIESLRRRGLDRRLLLMGGFWGSREELQALVGHDDHLLGYPIAGG
;
A
#
# COMPACT_ATOMS: atom_id res chain seq x y z
N MET A 1 -1.55 -14.06 -3.87
CA MET A 1 -1.07 -12.89 -4.65
C MET A 1 0.21 -12.36 -4.04
N ARG A 2 1.08 -11.81 -4.88
CA ARG A 2 2.24 -11.00 -4.48
C ARG A 2 1.87 -9.54 -4.53
N ILE A 3 1.89 -8.88 -3.40
CA ILE A 3 1.40 -7.52 -3.24
C ILE A 3 2.54 -6.63 -2.75
N VAL A 4 2.75 -5.52 -3.44
CA VAL A 4 3.65 -4.47 -2.99
C VAL A 4 2.83 -3.31 -2.44
N ILE A 5 3.15 -2.83 -1.25
CA ILE A 5 2.51 -1.67 -0.64
C ILE A 5 3.50 -0.51 -0.61
N MET A 6 3.14 0.59 -1.23
CA MET A 6 3.86 1.85 -1.12
C MET A 6 3.18 2.74 -0.08
N GLY A 7 3.87 2.96 1.01
CA GLY A 7 3.35 3.66 2.18
C GLY A 7 3.37 2.79 3.43
N ARG A 8 3.78 3.39 4.56
CA ARG A 8 3.84 2.73 5.87
C ARG A 8 3.02 3.45 6.94
N GLY A 9 2.10 4.29 6.49
CA GLY A 9 1.11 4.91 7.37
C GLY A 9 0.05 3.90 7.82
N VAL A 10 -0.88 4.36 8.65
CA VAL A 10 -1.96 3.53 9.21
C VAL A 10 -2.63 2.66 8.14
N ILE A 11 -3.04 3.25 7.02
CA ILE A 11 -3.75 2.53 5.96
C ILE A 11 -2.88 1.43 5.35
N GLY A 12 -1.64 1.76 4.93
CA GLY A 12 -0.74 0.78 4.30
C GLY A 12 -0.40 -0.40 5.22
N VAL A 13 -0.19 -0.13 6.51
CA VAL A 13 0.13 -1.16 7.50
C VAL A 13 -1.09 -2.00 7.85
N THR A 14 -2.26 -1.39 8.04
CA THR A 14 -3.51 -2.11 8.34
C THR A 14 -3.90 -3.05 7.20
N TYR A 15 -3.93 -2.55 5.97
CA TYR A 15 -4.23 -3.41 4.81
C TYR A 15 -3.15 -4.47 4.59
N GLY A 16 -1.88 -4.14 4.80
CA GLY A 16 -0.80 -5.11 4.73
C GLY A 16 -0.96 -6.26 5.74
N CYS A 17 -1.36 -5.94 6.98
CA CYS A 17 -1.64 -6.92 8.02
C CYS A 17 -2.79 -7.85 7.61
N VAL A 18 -3.93 -7.28 7.21
CA VAL A 18 -5.13 -8.05 6.83
C VAL A 18 -4.88 -8.90 5.58
N LEU A 19 -4.17 -8.38 4.59
CA LEU A 19 -3.83 -9.13 3.38
C LEU A 19 -2.90 -10.30 3.67
N ARG A 20 -1.93 -10.14 4.58
CA ARG A 20 -1.08 -11.25 5.02
C ARG A 20 -1.88 -12.30 5.80
N GLU A 21 -2.79 -11.88 6.67
CA GLU A 21 -3.69 -12.78 7.40
C GLU A 21 -4.55 -13.60 6.41
N ALA A 22 -4.95 -13.01 5.28
CA ALA A 22 -5.65 -13.67 4.19
C ALA A 22 -4.76 -14.58 3.31
N GLY A 23 -3.47 -14.74 3.64
CA GLY A 23 -2.55 -15.64 2.95
C GLY A 23 -1.84 -15.05 1.75
N HIS A 24 -1.81 -13.73 1.59
CA HIS A 24 -1.07 -13.07 0.52
C HIS A 24 0.40 -12.80 0.92
N GLU A 25 1.30 -12.82 -0.06
CA GLU A 25 2.69 -12.39 0.12
C GLU A 25 2.74 -10.87 0.00
N VAL A 26 3.04 -10.18 1.10
CA VAL A 26 3.02 -8.71 1.16
C VAL A 26 4.41 -8.17 1.48
N GLN A 27 4.88 -7.24 0.66
CA GLN A 27 6.12 -6.49 0.87
C GLN A 27 5.86 -4.99 0.78
N HIS A 28 6.72 -4.21 1.43
CA HIS A 28 6.61 -2.75 1.46
C HIS A 28 7.71 -2.08 0.65
N LEU A 29 7.33 -1.18 -0.24
CA LEU A 29 8.28 -0.28 -0.88
C LEU A 29 8.60 0.87 0.08
N LEU A 30 9.73 0.76 0.73
CA LEU A 30 10.24 1.75 1.67
C LEU A 30 11.11 2.78 0.94
N ARG A 31 11.22 3.98 1.48
CA ARG A 31 12.10 5.01 0.91
C ARG A 31 13.55 4.57 1.04
N ASP A 32 14.36 4.76 0.00
CA ASP A 32 15.76 4.35 -0.04
C ASP A 32 16.61 5.01 1.08
N ALA A 33 16.21 6.17 1.55
CA ALA A 33 16.89 6.92 2.62
C ALA A 33 16.40 6.59 4.04
N ASP A 34 15.52 5.58 4.20
CA ASP A 34 15.01 5.24 5.53
C ASP A 34 15.97 4.26 6.24
N PRO A 35 16.73 4.69 7.26
CA PRO A 35 17.64 3.81 8.00
C PRO A 35 16.91 2.66 8.71
N GLN A 36 15.59 2.81 8.95
CA GLN A 36 14.74 1.79 9.56
C GLN A 36 14.13 0.83 8.51
N ALA A 37 14.43 1.02 7.23
CA ALA A 37 13.94 0.17 6.14
C ALA A 37 14.40 -1.28 6.21
N ARG A 38 15.38 -1.59 7.08
CA ARG A 38 15.94 -2.92 7.23
C ARG A 38 15.17 -3.74 8.27
N SER A 39 13.95 -4.15 7.96
CA SER A 39 13.19 -5.08 8.81
C SER A 39 12.60 -4.44 10.08
N ALA A 40 11.86 -3.36 9.94
CA ALA A 40 11.08 -2.82 11.04
C ALA A 40 9.87 -3.74 11.32
N THR A 41 9.66 -4.07 12.60
CA THR A 41 8.38 -4.63 13.06
C THR A 41 7.58 -3.52 13.72
N THR A 42 6.33 -3.38 13.32
CA THR A 42 5.40 -2.45 13.98
C THR A 42 4.28 -3.23 14.67
N THR A 43 3.69 -2.63 15.69
CA THR A 43 2.45 -3.15 16.29
C THR A 43 1.27 -2.50 15.58
N VAL A 44 0.29 -3.31 15.25
CA VAL A 44 -0.99 -2.86 14.67
C VAL A 44 -2.08 -3.23 15.66
N ASP A 45 -2.68 -2.22 16.27
CA ASP A 45 -3.87 -2.38 17.09
C ASP A 45 -5.09 -2.08 16.20
N LEU A 46 -5.98 -3.05 16.09
CA LEU A 46 -7.11 -3.03 15.17
C LEU A 46 -8.39 -3.39 15.90
N LEU A 47 -9.39 -2.52 15.81
CA LEU A 47 -10.76 -2.89 16.15
C LEU A 47 -11.37 -3.62 14.94
N ASP A 48 -11.44 -4.95 15.02
CA ASP A 48 -11.90 -5.78 13.91
C ASP A 48 -13.42 -5.82 13.85
N GLY A 49 -13.98 -5.02 12.95
CA GLY A 49 -15.43 -4.95 12.72
C GLY A 49 -15.99 -6.09 11.84
N ARG A 50 -15.16 -7.04 11.40
CA ARG A 50 -15.64 -8.24 10.69
C ARG A 50 -16.35 -9.20 11.62
N GLU A 51 -16.07 -9.13 12.91
CA GLU A 51 -16.77 -9.90 13.96
C GLU A 51 -17.87 -9.07 14.62
N GLN A 52 -18.88 -9.76 15.17
CA GLN A 52 -20.00 -9.14 15.88
C GLN A 52 -20.13 -9.74 17.28
N PRO A 53 -19.86 -9.02 18.37
CA PRO A 53 -19.39 -7.62 18.41
C PRO A 53 -17.95 -7.46 17.88
N PRO A 54 -17.53 -6.24 17.51
CA PRO A 54 -16.16 -5.98 17.11
C PRO A 54 -15.16 -6.39 18.19
N VAL A 55 -14.00 -6.91 17.77
CA VAL A 55 -12.95 -7.42 18.66
C VAL A 55 -11.67 -6.63 18.51
N ASP A 56 -11.08 -6.23 19.64
CA ASP A 56 -9.74 -5.64 19.68
C ASP A 56 -8.71 -6.72 19.39
N ARG A 57 -7.86 -6.46 18.37
CA ARG A 57 -6.75 -7.31 18.01
C ARG A 57 -5.46 -6.54 17.98
N SER A 58 -4.38 -7.14 18.41
CA SER A 58 -3.03 -6.60 18.32
C SER A 58 -2.12 -7.56 17.58
N PHE A 59 -1.45 -7.05 16.56
CA PHE A 59 -0.55 -7.84 15.71
C PHE A 59 0.86 -7.25 15.72
N ARG A 60 1.87 -8.10 15.72
CA ARG A 60 3.22 -7.73 15.35
C ARG A 60 3.37 -7.90 13.83
N TYR A 61 3.44 -6.78 13.13
CA TYR A 61 3.51 -6.76 11.67
C TYR A 61 4.92 -6.42 11.19
N PRO A 62 5.62 -7.36 10.54
CA PRO A 62 6.93 -7.08 9.95
C PRO A 62 6.76 -6.33 8.62
N LEU A 63 7.41 -5.18 8.52
CA LEU A 63 7.56 -4.43 7.27
C LEU A 63 8.67 -5.08 6.44
N THR A 64 8.30 -6.04 5.61
CA THR A 64 9.24 -6.73 4.73
C THR A 64 9.55 -5.84 3.53
N PRO A 65 10.82 -5.46 3.28
CA PRO A 65 11.17 -4.66 2.11
C PRO A 65 10.81 -5.33 0.79
N ALA A 66 10.43 -4.54 -0.21
CA ALA A 66 10.06 -5.04 -1.52
C ALA A 66 11.31 -5.55 -2.28
N THR A 67 11.31 -6.84 -2.59
CA THR A 67 12.35 -7.56 -3.33
C THR A 67 11.78 -8.42 -4.46
N PHE A 68 10.45 -8.37 -4.67
CA PHE A 68 9.83 -9.11 -5.78
C PHE A 68 10.35 -8.61 -7.13
N ASP A 69 10.49 -9.54 -8.05
CA ASP A 69 10.59 -9.20 -9.47
C ASP A 69 9.30 -8.48 -9.89
N PRO A 70 9.38 -7.25 -10.46
CA PRO A 70 8.21 -6.47 -10.85
C PRO A 70 7.19 -7.23 -11.72
N GLU A 71 7.67 -8.08 -12.62
CA GLU A 71 6.81 -8.89 -13.50
C GLU A 71 5.95 -9.91 -12.73
N THR A 72 6.36 -10.27 -11.51
CA THR A 72 5.67 -11.23 -10.65
C THR A 72 4.70 -10.59 -9.66
N VAL A 73 4.63 -9.27 -9.63
CA VAL A 73 3.74 -8.52 -8.74
C VAL A 73 2.32 -8.50 -9.29
N ASP A 74 1.38 -8.98 -8.50
CA ASP A 74 -0.04 -9.04 -8.88
C ASP A 74 -0.78 -7.74 -8.60
N LEU A 75 -0.35 -6.97 -7.59
CA LEU A 75 -1.00 -5.72 -7.16
C LEU A 75 -0.01 -4.79 -6.49
N VAL A 76 -0.08 -3.51 -6.82
CA VAL A 76 0.62 -2.44 -6.11
C VAL A 76 -0.40 -1.54 -5.42
N LEU A 77 -0.43 -1.57 -4.10
CA LEU A 77 -1.28 -0.72 -3.28
C LEU A 77 -0.50 0.55 -2.91
N VAL A 78 -1.00 1.70 -3.33
CA VAL A 78 -0.38 3.00 -3.06
C VAL A 78 -1.18 3.72 -1.98
N SER A 79 -0.58 3.85 -0.79
CA SER A 79 -1.17 4.49 0.38
C SER A 79 -0.28 5.62 0.85
N VAL A 80 -0.29 6.69 0.09
CA VAL A 80 0.47 7.92 0.37
C VAL A 80 -0.48 9.13 0.37
N PRO A 81 -0.13 10.23 1.06
CA PRO A 81 -0.87 11.47 0.96
C PRO A 81 -0.97 11.99 -0.47
N ALA A 82 -2.03 12.71 -0.79
CA ALA A 82 -2.31 13.20 -2.15
C ALA A 82 -1.14 14.01 -2.76
N GLU A 83 -0.52 14.85 -1.95
CA GLU A 83 0.66 15.67 -2.35
C GLU A 83 1.89 14.83 -2.69
N ALA A 84 1.97 13.60 -2.18
CA ALA A 84 3.08 12.69 -2.45
C ALA A 84 2.82 11.76 -3.65
N LEU A 85 1.60 11.74 -4.18
CA LEU A 85 1.18 10.76 -5.19
C LEU A 85 2.02 10.85 -6.47
N ALA A 86 2.28 12.05 -6.98
CA ALA A 86 3.07 12.23 -8.19
C ALA A 86 4.49 11.64 -8.07
N GLY A 87 5.17 11.94 -6.95
CA GLY A 87 6.49 11.37 -6.66
C GLY A 87 6.45 9.86 -6.43
N ALA A 88 5.35 9.35 -5.87
CA ALA A 88 5.12 7.92 -5.69
C ALA A 88 5.01 7.20 -7.04
N ILE A 89 4.17 7.68 -7.94
CA ILE A 89 4.00 7.11 -9.29
C ILE A 89 5.34 7.12 -10.05
N GLU A 90 6.07 8.22 -10.01
CA GLU A 90 7.38 8.32 -10.64
C GLU A 90 8.40 7.30 -10.05
N SER A 91 8.38 7.11 -8.73
CA SER A 91 9.22 6.10 -8.07
C SER A 91 8.84 4.68 -8.48
N LEU A 92 7.55 4.38 -8.59
CA LEU A 92 7.04 3.08 -9.05
C LEU A 92 7.44 2.82 -10.50
N ARG A 93 7.30 3.82 -11.38
CA ARG A 93 7.69 3.74 -12.80
C ARG A 93 9.17 3.40 -12.97
N ARG A 94 10.06 4.06 -12.24
CA ARG A 94 11.50 3.74 -12.27
C ARG A 94 11.84 2.32 -11.83
N ARG A 95 10.94 1.68 -11.10
CA ARG A 95 11.11 0.31 -10.58
C ARG A 95 10.33 -0.74 -11.38
N GLY A 96 9.62 -0.34 -12.44
CA GLY A 96 8.75 -1.22 -13.22
C GLY A 96 7.50 -1.71 -12.45
N LEU A 97 7.11 -0.99 -11.40
CA LEU A 97 5.99 -1.32 -10.51
C LEU A 97 4.77 -0.41 -10.73
N ASP A 98 4.69 0.27 -11.86
CA ASP A 98 3.64 1.24 -12.15
C ASP A 98 2.40 0.63 -12.83
N ARG A 99 2.22 -0.68 -12.72
CA ARG A 99 1.04 -1.40 -13.24
C ARG A 99 0.22 -2.03 -12.12
N ARG A 100 -1.04 -2.34 -12.41
CA ARG A 100 -1.99 -2.98 -11.46
C ARG A 100 -2.07 -2.19 -10.16
N LEU A 101 -2.28 -0.88 -10.29
CA LEU A 101 -2.28 0.03 -9.15
C LEU A 101 -3.63 0.06 -8.46
N LEU A 102 -3.63 -0.01 -7.14
CA LEU A 102 -4.74 0.38 -6.29
C LEU A 102 -4.32 1.63 -5.50
N LEU A 103 -4.86 2.77 -5.89
CA LEU A 103 -4.56 4.05 -5.28
C LEU A 103 -5.51 4.28 -4.10
N MET A 104 -5.00 4.12 -2.87
CA MET A 104 -5.76 4.24 -1.63
C MET A 104 -5.51 5.63 -1.02
N GLY A 105 -6.15 6.63 -1.55
CA GLY A 105 -5.96 7.99 -1.07
C GLY A 105 -6.93 8.97 -1.69
N GLY A 106 -7.06 10.14 -1.06
CA GLY A 106 -7.86 11.24 -1.60
C GLY A 106 -7.14 11.86 -2.79
N PHE A 107 -7.58 11.57 -3.99
CA PHE A 107 -7.21 12.35 -5.17
C PHE A 107 -8.33 13.37 -5.45
N TRP A 108 -7.98 14.64 -5.43
CA TRP A 108 -8.96 15.76 -5.56
C TRP A 108 -8.99 16.35 -6.97
N GLY A 109 -8.23 15.82 -7.90
CA GLY A 109 -8.21 16.22 -9.29
C GLY A 109 -9.27 15.53 -10.13
N SER A 110 -9.31 15.89 -11.41
CA SER A 110 -10.18 15.24 -12.38
C SER A 110 -9.68 13.84 -12.76
N ARG A 111 -10.55 13.06 -13.40
CA ARG A 111 -10.16 11.74 -13.92
C ARG A 111 -9.05 11.87 -14.97
N GLU A 112 -9.11 12.91 -15.79
CA GLU A 112 -8.15 13.20 -16.85
C GLU A 112 -6.76 13.54 -16.25
N GLU A 113 -6.73 14.28 -15.15
CA GLU A 113 -5.49 14.60 -14.44
C GLU A 113 -4.86 13.34 -13.82
N LEU A 114 -5.68 12.46 -13.23
CA LEU A 114 -5.20 11.19 -12.71
C LEU A 114 -4.67 10.30 -13.82
N GLN A 115 -5.40 10.21 -14.93
CA GLN A 115 -5.01 9.45 -16.11
C GLN A 115 -3.67 9.96 -16.68
N ALA A 116 -3.50 11.27 -16.77
CA ALA A 116 -2.25 11.87 -17.22
C ALA A 116 -1.08 11.56 -16.26
N LEU A 117 -1.35 11.55 -14.95
CA LEU A 117 -0.35 11.23 -13.94
C LEU A 117 0.08 9.76 -14.00
N VAL A 118 -0.87 8.84 -14.09
CA VAL A 118 -0.60 7.39 -14.12
C VAL A 118 -0.09 6.95 -15.49
N GLY A 119 -0.62 7.52 -16.58
CA GLY A 119 -0.19 7.27 -17.95
C GLY A 119 -0.76 6.01 -18.60
N HIS A 120 -1.63 5.27 -17.92
CA HIS A 120 -2.32 4.07 -18.44
C HIS A 120 -3.60 3.77 -17.63
N ASP A 121 -4.43 2.84 -18.13
CA ASP A 121 -5.74 2.48 -17.54
C ASP A 121 -5.66 1.33 -16.50
N ASP A 122 -4.49 0.77 -16.25
CA ASP A 122 -4.31 -0.35 -15.33
C ASP A 122 -4.22 0.12 -13.86
N HIS A 123 -5.25 0.87 -13.43
CA HIS A 123 -5.35 1.35 -12.06
C HIS A 123 -6.81 1.42 -11.58
N LEU A 124 -6.94 1.32 -10.27
CA LEU A 124 -8.20 1.49 -9.53
C LEU A 124 -8.02 2.58 -8.47
N LEU A 125 -9.09 3.32 -8.21
CA LEU A 125 -9.20 4.17 -7.04
C LEU A 125 -9.91 3.41 -5.93
N GLY A 126 -9.33 3.43 -4.74
CA GLY A 126 -9.91 2.90 -3.52
C GLY A 126 -10.00 3.96 -2.45
N TYR A 127 -11.05 3.89 -1.66
CA TYR A 127 -11.17 4.70 -0.44
C TYR A 127 -11.05 3.78 0.75
N PRO A 128 -10.12 4.04 1.68
CA PRO A 128 -9.99 3.23 2.87
C PRO A 128 -11.23 3.39 3.75
N ILE A 129 -11.77 2.27 4.23
CA ILE A 129 -12.82 2.24 5.25
C ILE A 129 -12.24 1.99 6.64
N ALA A 130 -10.92 1.91 6.75
CA ALA A 130 -10.17 1.84 7.99
C ALA A 130 -9.47 3.18 8.22
N GLY A 131 -9.35 3.57 9.46
CA GLY A 131 -8.68 4.79 9.88
C GLY A 131 -8.17 4.68 11.31
N GLY A 132 -7.26 5.55 11.69
CA GLY A 132 -6.70 5.64 13.02
C GLY A 132 -5.85 6.89 13.18
#